data_6d492293dd65de3481adef2bf939ce5e
#
_entry.id   6d492293dd65de3481adef2bf939ce5e
#
_cell.length_a   1.000
_cell.length_b   1.000
_cell.length_c   1.000
_cell.angle_alpha   90.00
_cell.angle_beta   90.00
_cell.angle_gamma   90.00
#
_symmetry.space_group_name_H-M   'P 1'
#
loop_
_entity.id
_entity.type
_entity.pdbx_description
1 polymer ?
#
loop_
_entity_poly.entity_id
_entity_poly.type
_entity_poly.pdbx_seq_one_letter_code
_entity_poly.pdbx_strand_id
1 'polypeptide(L)'
;EGATLGVEYTLRTIRWAHLAGCNHIDTTDDRFAPKGISHDQALEIMKRYYGQILEVATKYNTIINIEPHGFFTTKPEFMEKMLNFVDSPLLRMNMDTGNTFIAGQDPVAFLNKFKHKVSHVHIKDVSESLAASLRGELTGIAVSQCAIGDGVNAENIKKCIDILVDINYDGVVSLECEGQGGPMIEKSVAFVRELVTDANKRMAAKR
;
A
#
# COMPACT_ATOMS: atom_id res chain seq x y z
N GLU A 1 22.75 9.06 8.60
CA GLU A 1 23.32 8.41 7.38
C GLU A 1 22.27 7.56 6.62
N GLY A 2 21.59 6.61 7.27
CA GLY A 2 20.65 5.72 6.57
C GLY A 2 19.49 6.45 5.89
N ALA A 3 18.90 7.45 6.53
CA ALA A 3 17.81 8.22 5.95
C ALA A 3 18.25 9.04 4.71
N THR A 4 19.46 9.58 4.71
CA THR A 4 20.03 10.30 3.55
C THR A 4 20.25 9.35 2.36
N LEU A 5 20.73 8.14 2.62
CA LEU A 5 20.87 7.09 1.58
C LEU A 5 19.50 6.69 1.00
N GLY A 6 18.47 6.57 1.83
CA GLY A 6 17.11 6.28 1.40
C GLY A 6 16.56 7.36 0.46
N VAL A 7 16.79 8.63 0.77
CA VAL A 7 16.40 9.76 -0.10
C VAL A 7 17.15 9.69 -1.43
N GLU A 8 18.48 9.55 -1.42
CA GLU A 8 19.27 9.43 -2.65
C GLU A 8 18.82 8.24 -3.51
N TYR A 9 18.53 7.10 -2.89
CA TYR A 9 17.99 5.93 -3.59
C TYR A 9 16.66 6.26 -4.27
N THR A 10 15.72 6.88 -3.55
CA THR A 10 14.42 7.27 -4.09
C THR A 10 14.57 8.27 -5.24
N LEU A 11 15.44 9.26 -5.12
CA LEU A 11 15.71 10.24 -6.19
C LEU A 11 16.29 9.58 -7.46
N ARG A 12 17.13 8.57 -7.32
CA ARG A 12 17.61 7.76 -8.45
C ARG A 12 16.50 6.91 -9.05
N THR A 13 15.66 6.30 -8.20
CA THR A 13 14.53 5.48 -8.64
C THR A 13 13.53 6.30 -9.45
N ILE A 14 13.23 7.55 -9.06
CA ILE A 14 12.38 8.45 -9.86
C ILE A 14 12.93 8.61 -11.30
N ARG A 15 14.24 8.83 -11.45
CA ARG A 15 14.87 8.97 -12.77
C ARG A 15 14.80 7.68 -13.57
N TRP A 16 15.06 6.53 -12.93
CA TRP A 16 14.97 5.22 -13.59
C TRP A 16 13.53 4.90 -14.01
N ALA A 17 12.56 5.16 -13.14
CA ALA A 17 11.15 4.97 -13.44
C ALA A 17 10.73 5.81 -14.66
N HIS A 18 11.14 7.08 -14.71
CA HIS A 18 10.88 7.97 -15.84
C HIS A 18 11.48 7.41 -17.15
N LEU A 19 12.74 6.95 -17.12
CA LEU A 19 13.39 6.34 -18.30
C LEU A 19 12.70 5.04 -18.74
N ALA A 20 12.14 4.28 -17.80
CA ALA A 20 11.37 3.07 -18.06
C ALA A 20 9.92 3.33 -18.50
N GLY A 21 9.47 4.60 -18.55
CA GLY A 21 8.09 4.95 -18.84
C GLY A 21 7.11 4.68 -17.68
N CYS A 22 7.62 4.48 -16.46
CA CYS A 22 6.82 4.30 -15.26
C CYS A 22 6.71 5.62 -14.49
N ASN A 23 5.50 5.99 -14.09
CA ASN A 23 5.24 7.22 -13.37
C ASN A 23 4.76 6.99 -11.92
N HIS A 24 4.95 5.80 -11.37
CA HIS A 24 4.63 5.43 -9.99
C HIS A 24 5.84 4.84 -9.29
N ILE A 25 6.06 5.24 -8.03
CA ILE A 25 7.04 4.66 -7.13
C ILE A 25 6.38 4.45 -5.78
N ASP A 26 6.53 3.25 -5.22
CA ASP A 26 6.08 2.94 -3.88
C ASP A 26 7.21 3.15 -2.88
N THR A 27 6.88 3.73 -1.74
CA THR A 27 7.78 3.99 -0.62
C THR A 27 7.15 3.49 0.66
N THR A 28 7.97 3.15 1.62
CA THR A 28 7.52 2.72 2.95
C THR A 28 8.51 3.19 4.02
N ASP A 29 8.23 2.85 5.28
CA ASP A 29 9.11 3.09 6.41
C ASP A 29 9.67 1.77 6.98
N ASP A 30 10.55 1.88 7.97
CA ASP A 30 11.20 0.74 8.61
C ASP A 30 10.22 0.01 9.56
N ARG A 31 10.55 -1.24 9.84
CA ARG A 31 9.86 -2.10 10.81
C ARG A 31 9.79 -1.49 12.22
N PHE A 32 10.79 -0.73 12.61
CA PHE A 32 10.89 -0.15 13.94
C PHE A 32 10.92 1.37 13.89
N ALA A 33 10.31 2.00 14.89
CA ALA A 33 10.50 3.43 15.11
C ALA A 33 11.97 3.73 15.43
N PRO A 34 12.51 4.87 14.96
CA PRO A 34 13.86 5.28 15.28
C PRO A 34 14.08 5.39 16.80
N LYS A 35 15.21 4.92 17.27
CA LYS A 35 15.59 5.03 18.70
C LYS A 35 16.14 6.42 19.01
N GLY A 36 15.88 6.91 20.21
CA GLY A 36 16.47 8.14 20.72
C GLY A 36 15.81 9.44 20.29
N ILE A 37 14.73 9.37 19.51
CA ILE A 37 13.89 10.52 19.13
C ILE A 37 12.41 10.18 19.33
N SER A 38 11.57 11.21 19.50
CA SER A 38 10.13 11.01 19.57
C SER A 38 9.53 10.69 18.18
N HIS A 39 8.32 10.12 18.16
CA HIS A 39 7.61 9.86 16.90
C HIS A 39 7.35 11.16 16.12
N ASP A 40 7.01 12.25 16.79
CA ASP A 40 6.80 13.55 16.13
C ASP A 40 8.10 14.08 15.53
N GLN A 41 9.25 13.93 16.22
CA GLN A 41 10.55 14.26 15.65
C GLN A 41 10.88 13.41 14.42
N ALA A 42 10.56 12.10 14.45
CA ALA A 42 10.74 11.23 13.31
C ALA A 42 9.86 11.66 12.12
N LEU A 43 8.59 11.98 12.36
CA LEU A 43 7.67 12.47 11.33
C LEU A 43 8.13 13.80 10.72
N GLU A 44 8.66 14.75 11.52
CA GLU A 44 9.21 16.00 11.01
C GLU A 44 10.47 15.77 10.14
N ILE A 45 11.29 14.79 10.47
CA ILE A 45 12.43 14.39 9.64
C ILE A 45 11.92 13.79 8.31
N MET A 46 10.96 12.85 8.36
CA MET A 46 10.35 12.27 7.17
C MET A 46 9.70 13.34 6.28
N LYS A 47 8.96 14.28 6.85
CA LYS A 47 8.34 15.39 6.13
C LYS A 47 9.36 16.18 5.31
N ARG A 48 10.53 16.48 5.87
CA ARG A 48 11.60 17.18 5.14
C ARG A 48 12.13 16.35 3.97
N TYR A 49 12.28 15.04 4.16
CA TYR A 49 12.74 14.14 3.09
C TYR A 49 11.69 13.97 1.99
N TYR A 50 10.42 13.80 2.36
CA TYR A 50 9.34 13.77 1.35
C TYR A 50 9.22 15.09 0.58
N GLY A 51 9.51 16.23 1.22
CA GLY A 51 9.61 17.52 0.52
C GLY A 51 10.66 17.50 -0.60
N GLN A 52 11.87 17.01 -0.31
CA GLN A 52 12.94 16.86 -1.31
C GLN A 52 12.60 15.86 -2.41
N ILE A 53 12.00 14.72 -2.05
CA ILE A 53 11.57 13.69 -2.99
C ILE A 53 10.51 14.27 -3.94
N LEU A 54 9.50 14.96 -3.43
CA LEU A 54 8.40 15.52 -4.22
C LEU A 54 8.83 16.68 -5.12
N GLU A 55 9.85 17.45 -4.72
CA GLU A 55 10.46 18.46 -5.61
C GLU A 55 10.99 17.79 -6.89
N VAL A 56 11.69 16.66 -6.77
CA VAL A 56 12.18 15.92 -7.93
C VAL A 56 11.06 15.18 -8.65
N ALA A 57 10.14 14.54 -7.90
CA ALA A 57 8.99 13.86 -8.47
C ALA A 57 8.15 14.77 -9.36
N THR A 58 7.99 16.04 -8.97
CA THR A 58 7.30 17.06 -9.79
C THR A 58 7.96 17.28 -11.14
N LYS A 59 9.30 17.30 -11.20
CA LYS A 59 10.05 17.49 -12.46
C LYS A 59 9.85 16.34 -13.45
N TYR A 60 9.59 15.13 -12.93
CA TYR A 60 9.42 13.91 -13.73
C TYR A 60 7.94 13.46 -13.82
N ASN A 61 7.02 14.20 -13.23
CA ASN A 61 5.60 13.84 -13.12
C ASN A 61 5.41 12.42 -12.56
N THR A 62 6.12 12.10 -11.46
CA THR A 62 6.11 10.79 -10.84
C THR A 62 5.29 10.82 -9.55
N ILE A 63 4.34 9.91 -9.42
CA ILE A 63 3.55 9.71 -8.20
C ILE A 63 4.41 8.96 -7.18
N ILE A 64 4.46 9.48 -5.97
CA ILE A 64 5.10 8.85 -4.82
C ILE A 64 4.00 8.30 -3.92
N ASN A 65 3.89 6.99 -3.88
CA ASN A 65 2.96 6.30 -3.01
C ASN A 65 3.61 5.98 -1.66
N ILE A 66 2.84 6.10 -0.60
CA ILE A 66 3.20 5.56 0.71
C ILE A 66 2.41 4.28 0.90
N GLU A 67 3.11 3.18 1.14
CA GLU A 67 2.52 1.87 1.37
C GLU A 67 2.44 1.55 2.87
N PRO A 68 1.31 1.04 3.40
CA PRO A 68 1.24 0.50 4.74
C PRO A 68 2.09 -0.77 4.84
N HIS A 69 3.25 -0.65 5.49
CA HIS A 69 4.23 -1.71 5.59
C HIS A 69 5.03 -1.66 6.90
N GLY A 70 5.57 -0.50 7.26
CA GLY A 70 6.42 -0.30 8.42
C GLY A 70 5.70 0.19 9.69
N PHE A 71 6.47 0.75 10.60
CA PHE A 71 5.97 1.17 11.93
C PHE A 71 4.97 2.33 11.86
N PHE A 72 5.25 3.34 11.04
CA PHE A 72 4.39 4.52 10.93
C PHE A 72 3.29 4.30 9.90
N THR A 73 3.63 3.74 8.75
CA THR A 73 2.70 3.63 7.61
C THR A 73 1.53 2.68 7.86
N THR A 74 1.66 1.71 8.78
CA THR A 74 0.57 0.80 9.15
C THR A 74 -0.41 1.38 10.17
N LYS A 75 -0.12 2.54 10.78
CA LYS A 75 -0.99 3.17 11.76
C LYS A 75 -1.76 4.33 11.13
N PRO A 76 -3.12 4.29 11.14
CA PRO A 76 -3.94 5.30 10.45
C PRO A 76 -3.64 6.75 10.84
N GLU A 77 -3.31 6.99 12.11
CA GLU A 77 -3.00 8.33 12.62
C GLU A 77 -1.66 8.88 12.10
N PHE A 78 -0.68 8.02 11.86
CA PHE A 78 0.59 8.42 11.26
C PHE A 78 0.50 8.49 9.75
N MET A 79 -0.15 7.51 9.11
CA MET A 79 -0.40 7.54 7.66
C MET A 79 -1.12 8.83 7.25
N GLU A 80 -2.11 9.28 8.03
CA GLU A 80 -2.80 10.54 7.77
C GLU A 80 -1.85 11.74 7.81
N LYS A 81 -0.95 11.82 8.80
CA LYS A 81 0.08 12.86 8.88
C LYS A 81 1.03 12.79 7.67
N MET A 82 1.44 11.57 7.29
CA MET A 82 2.39 11.35 6.19
C MET A 82 1.79 11.73 4.82
N LEU A 83 0.55 11.39 4.55
CA LEU A 83 -0.16 11.77 3.32
C LEU A 83 -0.43 13.27 3.21
N ASN A 84 -0.24 14.01 4.30
CA ASN A 84 -0.36 15.47 4.38
C ASN A 84 0.98 16.19 4.64
N PHE A 85 2.12 15.50 4.49
CA PHE A 85 3.43 16.12 4.66
C PHE A 85 3.67 17.29 3.70
N VAL A 86 3.20 17.15 2.48
CA VAL A 86 3.30 18.16 1.43
C VAL A 86 1.95 18.24 0.71
N ASP A 87 1.47 19.43 0.45
CA ASP A 87 0.30 19.64 -0.40
C ASP A 87 0.68 19.42 -1.86
N SER A 88 0.59 18.17 -2.28
CA SER A 88 0.94 17.74 -3.64
C SER A 88 -0.01 16.65 -4.13
N PRO A 89 -0.50 16.74 -5.37
CA PRO A 89 -1.28 15.67 -5.99
C PRO A 89 -0.45 14.41 -6.26
N LEU A 90 0.86 14.52 -6.22
CA LEU A 90 1.80 13.42 -6.44
C LEU A 90 2.11 12.62 -5.17
N LEU A 91 1.70 13.07 -3.98
CA LEU A 91 1.80 12.30 -2.75
C LEU A 91 0.52 11.50 -2.53
N ARG A 92 0.61 10.21 -2.75
CA ARG A 92 -0.53 9.29 -2.79
C ARG A 92 -0.30 8.08 -1.88
N MET A 93 -1.20 7.13 -1.95
CA MET A 93 -1.13 5.88 -1.19
C MET A 93 -1.18 4.67 -2.14
N ASN A 94 -0.29 3.72 -1.92
CA ASN A 94 -0.48 2.33 -2.34
C ASN A 94 -1.22 1.60 -1.21
N MET A 95 -2.42 1.15 -1.45
CA MET A 95 -3.18 0.38 -0.45
C MET A 95 -2.80 -1.09 -0.52
N ASP A 96 -2.12 -1.61 0.50
CA ASP A 96 -1.88 -3.04 0.65
C ASP A 96 -2.86 -3.66 1.65
N THR A 97 -3.67 -4.61 1.17
CA THR A 97 -4.71 -5.26 1.97
C THR A 97 -4.14 -6.25 2.98
N GLY A 98 -3.05 -6.92 2.64
CA GLY A 98 -2.41 -7.94 3.48
C GLY A 98 -1.53 -7.31 4.55
N ASN A 99 -0.67 -6.37 4.18
CA ASN A 99 0.20 -5.67 5.13
C ASN A 99 -0.62 -4.94 6.20
N THR A 100 -1.70 -4.27 5.77
CA THR A 100 -2.65 -3.63 6.70
C THR A 100 -3.26 -4.65 7.66
N PHE A 101 -3.69 -5.81 7.14
CA PHE A 101 -4.27 -6.88 7.97
C PHE A 101 -3.25 -7.49 8.94
N ILE A 102 -2.03 -7.79 8.48
CA ILE A 102 -0.95 -8.35 9.30
C ILE A 102 -0.59 -7.41 10.45
N ALA A 103 -0.56 -6.10 10.18
CA ALA A 103 -0.34 -5.07 11.21
C ALA A 103 -1.48 -4.92 12.23
N GLY A 104 -2.52 -5.74 12.17
CA GLY A 104 -3.64 -5.73 13.10
C GLY A 104 -4.74 -4.75 12.77
N GLN A 105 -4.63 -4.01 11.67
CA GLN A 105 -5.64 -3.06 11.24
C GLN A 105 -6.78 -3.76 10.50
N ASP A 106 -7.89 -3.05 10.32
CA ASP A 106 -8.97 -3.44 9.42
C ASP A 106 -8.72 -2.82 8.03
N PRO A 107 -8.42 -3.61 6.99
CA PRO A 107 -8.13 -3.09 5.66
C PRO A 107 -9.31 -2.30 5.06
N VAL A 108 -10.54 -2.68 5.39
CA VAL A 108 -11.75 -2.02 4.90
C VAL A 108 -11.88 -0.62 5.50
N ALA A 109 -11.69 -0.49 6.80
CA ALA A 109 -11.70 0.79 7.50
C ALA A 109 -10.54 1.68 7.03
N PHE A 110 -9.34 1.10 6.85
CA PHE A 110 -8.15 1.80 6.38
C PHE A 110 -8.37 2.35 4.97
N LEU A 111 -8.83 1.52 4.04
CA LEU A 111 -9.15 1.96 2.67
C LEU A 111 -10.24 3.03 2.67
N ASN A 112 -11.33 2.87 3.41
CA ASN A 112 -12.39 3.87 3.47
C ASN A 112 -11.88 5.24 3.94
N LYS A 113 -10.96 5.26 4.93
CA LYS A 113 -10.38 6.50 5.43
C LYS A 113 -9.53 7.20 4.36
N PHE A 114 -8.77 6.45 3.57
CA PHE A 114 -7.78 7.01 2.65
C PHE A 114 -8.11 6.88 1.16
N LYS A 115 -9.27 6.36 0.79
CA LYS A 115 -9.65 6.04 -0.59
C LYS A 115 -9.45 7.17 -1.62
N HIS A 116 -9.53 8.43 -1.19
CA HIS A 116 -9.30 9.59 -2.06
C HIS A 116 -7.80 9.86 -2.36
N LYS A 117 -6.91 9.20 -1.62
CA LYS A 117 -5.46 9.29 -1.81
C LYS A 117 -4.89 8.05 -2.51
N VAL A 118 -5.68 7.00 -2.73
CA VAL A 118 -5.21 5.76 -3.37
C VAL A 118 -4.92 6.01 -4.86
N SER A 119 -3.77 5.56 -5.31
CA SER A 119 -3.38 5.56 -6.73
C SER A 119 -2.75 4.23 -7.17
N HIS A 120 -2.43 3.33 -6.23
CA HIS A 120 -2.00 1.97 -6.46
C HIS A 120 -2.62 1.07 -5.40
N VAL A 121 -2.85 -0.20 -5.72
CA VAL A 121 -3.39 -1.18 -4.79
C VAL A 121 -2.61 -2.48 -4.89
N HIS A 122 -2.15 -2.97 -3.76
CA HIS A 122 -1.68 -4.33 -3.59
C HIS A 122 -2.77 -5.19 -2.95
N ILE A 123 -3.13 -6.27 -3.62
CA ILE A 123 -4.00 -7.30 -3.07
C ILE A 123 -3.14 -8.45 -2.59
N LYS A 124 -3.15 -8.64 -1.28
CA LYS A 124 -2.43 -9.71 -0.59
C LYS A 124 -3.35 -10.41 0.38
N ASP A 125 -3.43 -11.72 0.29
CA ASP A 125 -4.15 -12.54 1.27
C ASP A 125 -3.17 -13.11 2.30
N VAL A 126 -3.69 -13.56 3.43
CA VAL A 126 -2.90 -13.96 4.58
C VAL A 126 -3.34 -15.35 5.04
N SER A 127 -2.41 -16.29 5.11
CA SER A 127 -2.68 -17.63 5.62
C SER A 127 -3.07 -17.59 7.11
N GLU A 128 -3.90 -18.53 7.54
CA GLU A 128 -4.32 -18.65 8.94
C GLU A 128 -3.13 -18.77 9.90
N SER A 129 -2.12 -19.57 9.53
CA SER A 129 -0.91 -19.76 10.34
C SER A 129 -0.09 -18.47 10.48
N LEU A 130 0.02 -17.67 9.42
CA LEU A 130 0.70 -16.39 9.46
C LEU A 130 -0.07 -15.40 10.33
N ALA A 131 -1.40 -15.32 10.16
CA ALA A 131 -2.25 -14.46 10.97
C ALA A 131 -2.16 -14.81 12.46
N ALA A 132 -2.19 -16.11 12.80
CA ALA A 132 -2.08 -16.58 14.18
C ALA A 132 -0.73 -16.23 14.82
N SER A 133 0.35 -16.16 14.04
CA SER A 133 1.70 -15.93 14.57
C SER A 133 2.12 -14.45 14.61
N LEU A 134 1.64 -13.61 13.69
CA LEU A 134 2.20 -12.27 13.49
C LEU A 134 1.16 -11.14 13.49
N ARG A 135 -0.13 -11.44 13.32
CA ARG A 135 -1.13 -10.38 13.21
C ARG A 135 -1.22 -9.54 14.48
N GLY A 136 -1.10 -8.21 14.29
CA GLY A 136 -1.16 -7.26 15.40
C GLY A 136 0.16 -7.01 16.10
N GLU A 137 1.25 -7.60 15.61
CA GLU A 137 2.60 -7.30 16.10
C GLU A 137 3.02 -5.88 15.72
N LEU A 138 4.23 -5.63 15.27
CA LEU A 138 4.69 -4.26 15.08
C LEU A 138 4.33 -3.65 13.71
N THR A 139 4.25 -4.46 12.66
CA THR A 139 4.20 -3.99 11.27
C THR A 139 3.50 -4.98 10.35
N GLY A 140 3.28 -4.59 9.09
CA GLY A 140 2.77 -5.46 8.03
C GLY A 140 3.81 -6.33 7.33
N ILE A 141 5.08 -6.25 7.72
CA ILE A 141 6.19 -6.93 7.04
C ILE A 141 6.17 -8.43 7.31
N ALA A 142 5.62 -9.19 6.39
CA ALA A 142 5.65 -10.66 6.40
C ALA A 142 5.40 -11.24 5.02
N VAL A 143 5.97 -12.42 4.77
CA VAL A 143 5.75 -13.20 3.53
C VAL A 143 4.53 -14.09 3.71
N SER A 144 3.52 -13.94 2.87
CA SER A 144 2.33 -14.78 2.85
C SER A 144 2.35 -15.77 1.68
N GLN A 145 2.57 -17.04 1.98
CA GLN A 145 2.51 -18.12 0.99
C GLN A 145 1.06 -18.63 0.83
N CYS A 146 0.17 -17.73 0.43
CA CYS A 146 -1.26 -17.99 0.31
C CYS A 146 -1.78 -17.46 -1.02
N ALA A 147 -2.55 -18.27 -1.75
CA ALA A 147 -3.27 -17.74 -2.90
C ALA A 147 -4.33 -16.75 -2.42
N ILE A 148 -4.54 -15.68 -3.18
CA ILE A 148 -5.61 -14.72 -2.88
C ILE A 148 -6.96 -15.44 -3.01
N GLY A 149 -7.74 -15.39 -1.95
CA GLY A 149 -9.02 -16.11 -1.81
C GLY A 149 -8.95 -17.37 -0.95
N ASP A 150 -7.75 -17.85 -0.57
CA ASP A 150 -7.57 -19.00 0.32
C ASP A 150 -7.24 -18.60 1.77
N GLY A 151 -6.97 -17.34 2.00
CA GLY A 151 -6.56 -16.84 3.29
C GLY A 151 -7.70 -16.30 4.14
N VAL A 152 -7.34 -15.87 5.35
CA VAL A 152 -8.28 -15.31 6.32
C VAL A 152 -8.63 -13.84 6.05
N ASN A 153 -7.97 -13.20 5.09
CA ASN A 153 -8.21 -11.83 4.66
C ASN A 153 -9.15 -11.73 3.44
N ALA A 154 -9.58 -12.84 2.85
CA ALA A 154 -10.35 -12.89 1.60
C ALA A 154 -11.64 -12.05 1.65
N GLU A 155 -12.39 -12.09 2.74
CA GLU A 155 -13.61 -11.29 2.89
C GLU A 155 -13.35 -9.78 2.99
N ASN A 156 -12.22 -9.36 3.57
CA ASN A 156 -11.81 -7.96 3.56
C ASN A 156 -11.40 -7.52 2.15
N ILE A 157 -10.68 -8.37 1.42
CA ILE A 157 -10.30 -8.11 0.01
C ILE A 157 -11.54 -7.87 -0.83
N LYS A 158 -12.56 -8.71 -0.72
CA LYS A 158 -13.83 -8.53 -1.43
C LYS A 158 -14.46 -7.17 -1.13
N LYS A 159 -14.56 -6.78 0.14
CA LYS A 159 -15.10 -5.47 0.54
C LYS A 159 -14.23 -4.31 0.03
N CYS A 160 -12.91 -4.47 0.01
CA CYS A 160 -12.01 -3.48 -0.56
C CYS A 160 -12.24 -3.31 -2.08
N ILE A 161 -12.41 -4.39 -2.82
CA ILE A 161 -12.77 -4.34 -4.25
C ILE A 161 -14.11 -3.61 -4.45
N ASP A 162 -15.12 -3.88 -3.63
CA ASP A 162 -16.40 -3.17 -3.70
C ASP A 162 -16.22 -1.64 -3.51
N ILE A 163 -15.40 -1.22 -2.54
CA ILE A 163 -15.09 0.19 -2.31
C ILE A 163 -14.38 0.81 -3.52
N LEU A 164 -13.40 0.12 -4.09
CA LEU A 164 -12.65 0.60 -5.26
C LEU A 164 -13.58 0.78 -6.47
N VAL A 165 -14.49 -0.15 -6.70
CA VAL A 165 -15.50 -0.03 -7.77
C VAL A 165 -16.48 1.11 -7.47
N ASP A 166 -16.96 1.27 -6.24
CA ASP A 166 -17.88 2.33 -5.85
C ASP A 166 -17.30 3.76 -6.04
N ILE A 167 -15.97 3.91 -5.90
CA ILE A 167 -15.29 5.20 -6.17
C ILE A 167 -14.83 5.36 -7.62
N ASN A 168 -15.16 4.43 -8.52
CA ASN A 168 -14.67 4.34 -9.89
C ASN A 168 -13.14 4.39 -9.97
N TYR A 169 -12.46 3.62 -9.12
CA TYR A 169 -10.99 3.51 -9.17
C TYR A 169 -10.56 2.96 -10.54
N ASP A 170 -9.67 3.68 -11.21
CA ASP A 170 -9.16 3.38 -12.55
C ASP A 170 -7.64 3.09 -12.58
N GLY A 171 -7.02 3.00 -11.39
CA GLY A 171 -5.60 2.70 -11.24
C GLY A 171 -5.29 1.21 -11.31
N VAL A 172 -4.02 0.89 -11.05
CA VAL A 172 -3.50 -0.48 -11.08
C VAL A 172 -3.86 -1.23 -9.81
N VAL A 173 -4.28 -2.49 -9.97
CA VAL A 173 -4.44 -3.47 -8.90
C VAL A 173 -3.42 -4.56 -9.13
N SER A 174 -2.39 -4.61 -8.31
CA SER A 174 -1.32 -5.61 -8.35
C SER A 174 -1.62 -6.75 -7.38
N LEU A 175 -1.35 -7.99 -7.82
CA LEU A 175 -1.49 -9.17 -6.97
C LEU A 175 -0.14 -9.49 -6.33
N GLU A 176 -0.08 -9.45 -5.02
CA GLU A 176 1.11 -9.82 -4.26
C GLU A 176 0.98 -11.25 -3.74
N CYS A 177 1.49 -12.18 -4.53
CA CYS A 177 1.48 -13.61 -4.25
C CYS A 177 2.92 -14.08 -4.01
N GLU A 178 3.30 -14.20 -2.76
CA GLU A 178 4.63 -14.65 -2.35
C GLU A 178 4.60 -16.17 -2.19
N GLY A 179 5.09 -16.92 -3.17
CA GLY A 179 5.06 -18.38 -3.08
C GLY A 179 5.55 -19.11 -4.32
N GLN A 180 5.07 -20.33 -4.53
CA GLN A 180 5.61 -21.27 -5.52
C GLN A 180 5.10 -21.09 -6.96
N GLY A 181 4.78 -19.88 -7.40
CA GLY A 181 4.64 -19.58 -8.82
C GLY A 181 3.27 -19.88 -9.44
N GLY A 182 3.28 -20.37 -10.66
CA GLY A 182 2.17 -20.38 -11.60
C GLY A 182 0.76 -20.71 -11.07
N PRO A 183 0.51 -21.89 -10.49
CA PRO A 183 -0.84 -22.28 -10.05
C PRO A 183 -1.45 -21.34 -8.99
N MET A 184 -0.62 -20.83 -8.07
CA MET A 184 -1.06 -19.87 -7.06
C MET A 184 -1.44 -18.54 -7.69
N ILE A 185 -0.64 -18.06 -8.65
CA ILE A 185 -0.89 -16.82 -9.37
C ILE A 185 -2.16 -16.95 -10.22
N GLU A 186 -2.31 -18.03 -10.97
CA GLU A 186 -3.50 -18.29 -11.79
C GLU A 186 -4.79 -18.29 -10.96
N LYS A 187 -4.78 -18.97 -9.82
CA LYS A 187 -5.90 -18.99 -8.89
C LYS A 187 -6.22 -17.60 -8.34
N SER A 188 -5.19 -16.87 -7.92
CA SER A 188 -5.32 -15.50 -7.38
C SER A 188 -5.90 -14.54 -8.43
N VAL A 189 -5.41 -14.61 -9.67
CA VAL A 189 -5.92 -13.81 -10.79
C VAL A 189 -7.39 -14.14 -11.07
N ALA A 190 -7.75 -15.43 -11.10
CA ALA A 190 -9.13 -15.85 -11.33
C ALA A 190 -10.07 -15.30 -10.26
N PHE A 191 -9.70 -15.45 -8.99
CA PHE A 191 -10.47 -14.94 -7.85
C PHE A 191 -10.69 -13.41 -7.90
N VAL A 192 -9.61 -12.64 -8.09
CA VAL A 192 -9.74 -11.17 -8.12
C VAL A 192 -10.54 -10.69 -9.34
N ARG A 193 -10.37 -11.34 -10.52
CA ARG A 193 -11.18 -11.02 -11.71
C ARG A 193 -12.67 -11.28 -11.50
N GLU A 194 -13.03 -12.36 -10.81
CA GLU A 194 -14.41 -12.66 -10.45
C GLU A 194 -14.97 -11.57 -9.54
N LEU A 195 -14.25 -11.20 -8.47
CA LEU A 195 -14.65 -10.14 -7.55
C LEU A 195 -14.91 -8.80 -8.26
N VAL A 196 -13.99 -8.38 -9.12
CA VAL A 196 -14.11 -7.13 -9.89
C VAL A 196 -15.32 -7.20 -10.83
N THR A 197 -15.52 -8.33 -11.51
CA THR A 197 -16.66 -8.54 -12.41
C THR A 197 -17.99 -8.43 -11.67
N ASP A 198 -18.10 -9.10 -10.52
CA ASP A 198 -19.32 -9.11 -9.74
C ASP A 198 -19.60 -7.77 -9.05
N ALA A 199 -18.57 -7.06 -8.60
CA ALA A 199 -18.70 -5.72 -8.07
C ALA A 199 -19.25 -4.75 -9.13
N ASN A 200 -18.72 -4.80 -10.36
CA ASN A 200 -19.20 -3.99 -11.48
C ASN A 200 -20.65 -4.32 -11.87
N LYS A 201 -21.05 -5.60 -11.87
CA LYS A 201 -22.47 -5.97 -12.10
C LYS A 201 -23.37 -5.39 -11.04
N ARG A 202 -23.00 -5.49 -9.75
CA ARG A 202 -23.78 -4.92 -8.64
C ARG A 202 -23.90 -3.40 -8.75
N MET A 203 -22.86 -2.73 -9.16
CA MET A 203 -22.88 -1.27 -9.36
C MET A 203 -23.80 -0.87 -10.54
N ALA A 204 -23.71 -1.60 -11.65
CA ALA A 204 -24.57 -1.37 -12.81
C ALA A 204 -26.07 -1.56 -12.48
N ALA A 205 -26.40 -2.52 -11.61
CA ALA A 205 -27.77 -2.80 -11.18
C ALA A 205 -28.35 -1.73 -10.23
N LYS A 206 -27.50 -0.86 -9.63
CA LYS A 206 -27.92 0.25 -8.75
C LYS A 206 -28.17 1.54 -9.49
N ARG A 207 -27.75 1.64 -10.76
CA ARG A 207 -27.97 2.80 -11.65
C ARG A 207 -29.23 2.64 -12.49
#